data_fd12bb3be50411d403bdbec9d1bfc531
#
_entry.id   fd12bb3be50411d403bdbec9d1bfc531
#
_cell.length_a   1.000
_cell.length_b   1.000
_cell.length_c   1.000
_cell.angle_alpha   90.00
_cell.angle_beta   90.00
_cell.angle_gamma   90.00
#
_symmetry.space_group_name_H-M   'P 1'
#
loop_
_entity.id
_entity.type
_entity.pdbx_description
1 polymer ?
#
loop_
_entity_poly.entity_id
_entity_poly.type
_entity_poly.pdbx_seq_one_letter_code
_entity_poly.pdbx_strand_id
1 'polypeptide(L)'
;MKKLYALTLFTIAFSAASLATAEEGMGGMAGMTGMAGMVGASQTSRYGKQKVVYHVNTYGGKGQEAALRNIQNHINAVGAANLELAVVMHGDGVSLLLPPDAVEGTKMKEGNATQEMEARISGLKDQGVKFEICANTLKGRKVDLADLYDAGDEDVVPSGVAELARLQGLGYTYIKP
;
A
#
# COMPACT_ATOMS: atom_id res chain seq x y z
N MET A 1 -14.07 33.83 36.04
CA MET A 1 -12.65 34.24 35.89
C MET A 1 -12.23 33.91 34.47
N LYS A 2 -12.20 34.95 33.59
CA LYS A 2 -11.84 34.82 32.18
C LYS A 2 -10.32 34.94 32.04
N LYS A 3 -9.64 33.90 31.54
CA LYS A 3 -8.20 33.99 31.19
C LYS A 3 -8.08 34.34 29.72
N LEU A 4 -7.56 35.53 29.44
CA LEU A 4 -7.09 35.99 28.14
C LEU A 4 -5.76 35.29 27.83
N TYR A 5 -5.66 34.68 26.67
CA TYR A 5 -4.36 34.28 26.09
C TYR A 5 -3.98 35.27 24.98
N ALA A 6 -2.85 35.89 25.18
CA ALA A 6 -2.24 36.82 24.24
C ALA A 6 -1.60 36.05 23.07
N LEU A 7 -1.96 36.49 21.87
CA LEU A 7 -1.41 35.98 20.60
C LEU A 7 -0.13 36.77 20.27
N THR A 8 1.02 36.15 20.32
CA THR A 8 2.30 36.76 19.91
C THR A 8 2.55 36.42 18.44
N LEU A 9 2.45 37.42 17.58
CA LEU A 9 2.89 37.33 16.17
C LEU A 9 4.42 37.37 16.14
N PHE A 10 5.02 36.34 15.54
CA PHE A 10 6.45 36.33 15.21
C PHE A 10 6.59 36.58 13.71
N THR A 11 7.00 37.79 13.34
CA THR A 11 7.37 38.18 11.98
C THR A 11 8.82 37.77 11.73
N ILE A 12 9.05 36.83 10.81
CA ILE A 12 10.39 36.51 10.31
C ILE A 12 10.61 37.28 9.02
N ALA A 13 11.55 38.21 9.07
CA ALA A 13 12.01 38.96 7.91
C ALA A 13 12.97 38.10 7.06
N PHE A 14 12.63 37.90 5.79
CA PHE A 14 13.50 37.29 4.79
C PHE A 14 14.47 38.36 4.24
N SER A 15 15.75 38.22 4.55
CA SER A 15 16.84 39.01 3.96
C SER A 15 17.30 38.34 2.68
N ALA A 16 17.13 39.00 1.55
CA ALA A 16 17.72 38.63 0.28
C ALA A 16 19.20 39.04 0.25
N ALA A 17 20.09 38.09 0.12
CA ALA A 17 21.47 38.33 -0.24
C ALA A 17 21.73 37.82 -1.65
N SER A 18 21.87 38.75 -2.56
CA SER A 18 22.41 38.59 -3.91
C SER A 18 23.95 38.51 -3.80
N LEU A 19 24.57 37.48 -4.39
CA LEU A 19 25.99 37.58 -4.77
C LEU A 19 26.28 36.81 -6.05
N ALA A 20 27.07 37.48 -6.85
CA ALA A 20 27.37 37.24 -8.23
C ALA A 20 28.42 36.13 -8.46
N THR A 21 28.28 35.54 -9.63
CA THR A 21 29.29 35.03 -10.60
C THR A 21 30.71 34.68 -10.15
N ALA A 22 31.09 33.40 -10.38
CA ALA A 22 32.40 33.08 -10.95
C ALA A 22 32.23 31.84 -11.84
N GLU A 23 32.43 32.05 -13.16
CA GLU A 23 32.74 30.99 -14.12
C GLU A 23 34.16 30.49 -13.82
N GLU A 24 34.34 29.16 -13.86
CA GLU A 24 35.36 28.49 -14.66
C GLU A 24 35.29 26.98 -14.43
N GLY A 25 34.98 26.28 -15.47
CA GLY A 25 35.55 25.13 -16.11
C GLY A 25 35.86 23.89 -15.24
N MET A 26 35.09 22.83 -15.46
CA MET A 26 35.70 21.54 -15.86
C MET A 26 34.62 20.58 -16.33
N GLY A 27 34.83 20.04 -17.50
CA GLY A 27 33.93 19.19 -18.23
C GLY A 27 33.73 17.80 -17.62
N GLY A 28 32.63 17.20 -18.03
CA GLY A 28 32.49 15.77 -18.07
C GLY A 28 31.87 15.11 -16.88
N MET A 29 30.53 15.08 -16.81
CA MET A 29 29.69 13.97 -16.31
C MET A 29 28.18 14.25 -16.46
N ALA A 30 27.79 14.77 -17.61
CA ALA A 30 26.35 15.01 -17.94
C ALA A 30 25.76 13.85 -18.78
N GLY A 31 26.12 12.59 -18.49
CA GLY A 31 25.72 11.45 -19.33
C GLY A 31 24.90 10.34 -18.67
N MET A 32 24.74 10.30 -17.35
CA MET A 32 24.14 9.10 -16.71
C MET A 32 22.76 9.31 -16.04
N THR A 33 22.32 10.54 -15.83
CA THR A 33 21.00 10.79 -15.20
C THR A 33 19.84 10.70 -16.20
N GLY A 34 20.09 10.83 -17.50
CA GLY A 34 19.05 10.76 -18.54
C GLY A 34 18.57 9.35 -18.90
N MET A 35 19.42 8.33 -18.74
CA MET A 35 19.06 6.97 -19.18
C MET A 35 18.12 6.25 -18.19
N ALA A 36 18.25 6.46 -16.88
CA ALA A 36 17.38 5.82 -15.89
C ALA A 36 15.94 6.34 -16.01
N GLY A 37 15.74 7.64 -16.26
CA GLY A 37 14.43 8.24 -16.48
C GLY A 37 13.76 7.78 -17.79
N MET A 38 14.55 7.58 -18.86
CA MET A 38 14.04 7.12 -20.16
C MET A 38 13.66 5.64 -20.15
N VAL A 39 14.39 4.80 -19.42
CA VAL A 39 14.06 3.37 -19.27
C VAL A 39 12.76 3.20 -18.46
N GLY A 40 12.57 3.98 -17.40
CA GLY A 40 11.33 3.96 -16.61
C GLY A 40 10.10 4.41 -17.41
N ALA A 41 10.18 5.53 -18.13
CA ALA A 41 9.09 6.05 -18.96
C ALA A 41 8.70 5.12 -20.13
N SER A 42 9.69 4.44 -20.73
CA SER A 42 9.47 3.45 -21.79
C SER A 42 8.77 2.19 -21.30
N GLN A 43 9.06 1.74 -20.07
CA GLN A 43 8.43 0.53 -19.50
C GLN A 43 7.00 0.80 -19.03
N THR A 44 6.73 1.93 -18.41
CA THR A 44 5.37 2.29 -17.97
C THR A 44 4.41 2.49 -19.14
N SER A 45 4.87 3.00 -20.29
CA SER A 45 4.05 3.17 -21.49
C SER A 45 3.59 1.84 -22.11
N ARG A 46 4.32 0.75 -21.88
CA ARG A 46 3.98 -0.60 -22.40
C ARG A 46 2.68 -1.14 -21.81
N TYR A 47 2.42 -0.84 -20.55
CA TYR A 47 1.34 -1.50 -19.80
C TYR A 47 0.01 -0.72 -19.78
N GLY A 48 0.04 0.61 -19.98
CA GLY A 48 -1.17 1.45 -19.90
C GLY A 48 -1.82 1.42 -18.51
N LYS A 49 -3.09 1.87 -18.45
CA LYS A 49 -3.89 1.85 -17.22
C LYS A 49 -4.44 0.44 -16.98
N GLN A 50 -4.39 -0.01 -15.74
CA GLN A 50 -4.85 -1.35 -15.33
C GLN A 50 -5.70 -1.28 -14.06
N LYS A 51 -6.72 -2.15 -14.02
CA LYS A 51 -7.48 -2.50 -12.81
C LYS A 51 -7.15 -3.93 -12.45
N VAL A 52 -6.69 -4.16 -11.23
CA VAL A 52 -6.18 -5.47 -10.83
C VAL A 52 -6.67 -5.84 -9.44
N VAL A 53 -7.14 -7.09 -9.28
CA VAL A 53 -7.42 -7.67 -7.98
C VAL A 53 -6.49 -8.82 -7.69
N TYR A 54 -5.77 -8.71 -6.57
CA TYR A 54 -4.97 -9.78 -5.98
C TYR A 54 -5.81 -10.55 -4.96
N HIS A 55 -5.81 -11.87 -5.08
CA HIS A 55 -6.57 -12.74 -4.19
C HIS A 55 -5.65 -13.44 -3.20
N VAL A 56 -5.80 -13.13 -1.91
CA VAL A 56 -5.06 -13.74 -0.81
C VAL A 56 -6.02 -14.56 0.05
N ASN A 57 -5.86 -15.89 0.05
CA ASN A 57 -6.75 -16.80 0.80
C ASN A 57 -6.04 -17.97 1.48
N THR A 58 -4.72 -17.92 1.59
CA THR A 58 -3.91 -18.98 2.19
C THR A 58 -3.07 -18.45 3.35
N TYR A 59 -2.74 -19.33 4.28
CA TYR A 59 -1.69 -19.09 5.27
C TYR A 59 -0.30 -19.10 4.64
N GLY A 60 0.68 -18.78 5.45
CA GLY A 60 2.09 -18.93 5.13
C GLY A 60 2.78 -17.60 4.89
N GLY A 61 3.62 -17.21 5.85
CA GLY A 61 4.37 -15.95 5.80
C GLY A 61 5.11 -15.77 4.50
N LYS A 62 5.81 -16.79 3.99
CA LYS A 62 6.54 -16.72 2.72
C LYS A 62 5.63 -16.45 1.51
N GLY A 63 4.44 -17.06 1.47
CA GLY A 63 3.47 -16.86 0.39
C GLY A 63 2.88 -15.46 0.41
N GLN A 64 2.46 -15.00 1.59
CA GLN A 64 1.92 -13.65 1.76
C GLN A 64 2.97 -12.57 1.55
N GLU A 65 4.20 -12.80 2.01
CA GLU A 65 5.35 -11.93 1.72
C GLU A 65 5.62 -11.84 0.21
N ALA A 66 5.57 -12.97 -0.49
CA ALA A 66 5.71 -12.99 -1.94
C ALA A 66 4.57 -12.24 -2.64
N ALA A 67 3.34 -12.32 -2.13
CA ALA A 67 2.20 -11.57 -2.63
C ALA A 67 2.45 -10.05 -2.54
N LEU A 68 2.83 -9.53 -1.37
CA LEU A 68 3.14 -8.10 -1.20
C LEU A 68 4.30 -7.66 -2.10
N ARG A 69 5.34 -8.48 -2.24
CA ARG A 69 6.45 -8.20 -3.16
C ARG A 69 5.99 -8.15 -4.62
N ASN A 70 5.10 -9.06 -5.04
CA ASN A 70 4.56 -9.06 -6.39
C ASN A 70 3.72 -7.81 -6.67
N ILE A 71 2.91 -7.37 -5.69
CA ILE A 71 2.15 -6.12 -5.77
C ILE A 71 3.09 -4.93 -5.95
N GLN A 72 4.15 -4.82 -5.13
CA GLN A 72 5.13 -3.75 -5.24
C GLN A 72 5.83 -3.77 -6.61
N ASN A 73 6.24 -4.94 -7.10
CA ASN A 73 6.85 -5.08 -8.41
C ASN A 73 5.90 -4.65 -9.55
N HIS A 74 4.60 -4.95 -9.40
CA HIS A 74 3.57 -4.52 -10.35
C HIS A 74 3.45 -3.00 -10.37
N ILE A 75 3.37 -2.36 -9.19
CA ILE A 75 3.34 -0.91 -9.08
C ILE A 75 4.61 -0.28 -9.68
N ASN A 76 5.79 -0.84 -9.41
CA ASN A 76 7.05 -0.33 -9.96
C ASN A 76 7.11 -0.42 -11.50
N ALA A 77 6.50 -1.45 -12.09
CA ALA A 77 6.48 -1.65 -13.54
C ALA A 77 5.47 -0.75 -14.26
N VAL A 78 4.28 -0.56 -13.69
CA VAL A 78 3.14 0.13 -14.33
C VAL A 78 3.05 1.60 -13.91
N GLY A 79 3.50 1.90 -12.68
CA GLY A 79 3.34 3.18 -12.02
C GLY A 79 2.02 3.27 -11.25
N ALA A 80 2.06 3.74 -10.00
CA ALA A 80 0.89 3.83 -9.11
C ALA A 80 -0.28 4.63 -9.74
N ALA A 81 0.02 5.72 -10.47
CA ALA A 81 -1.00 6.53 -11.15
C ALA A 81 -1.76 5.80 -12.28
N ASN A 82 -1.23 4.67 -12.75
CA ASN A 82 -1.83 3.85 -13.80
C ASN A 82 -2.49 2.57 -13.26
N LEU A 83 -2.45 2.35 -11.94
CA LEU A 83 -2.99 1.14 -11.30
C LEU A 83 -4.17 1.49 -10.38
N GLU A 84 -5.27 0.79 -10.58
CA GLU A 84 -6.34 0.64 -9.59
C GLU A 84 -6.24 -0.78 -9.04
N LEU A 85 -5.74 -0.92 -7.81
CA LEU A 85 -5.34 -2.21 -7.24
C LEU A 85 -6.07 -2.50 -5.94
N ALA A 86 -6.73 -3.66 -5.88
CA ALA A 86 -7.35 -4.20 -4.68
C ALA A 86 -6.70 -5.53 -4.29
N VAL A 87 -6.60 -5.78 -2.99
CA VAL A 87 -6.20 -7.06 -2.39
C VAL A 87 -7.39 -7.59 -1.62
N VAL A 88 -8.02 -8.65 -2.12
CA VAL A 88 -9.15 -9.28 -1.43
C VAL A 88 -8.67 -10.45 -0.60
N MET A 89 -8.95 -10.38 0.71
CA MET A 89 -8.56 -11.39 1.69
C MET A 89 -9.77 -12.13 2.24
N HIS A 90 -9.74 -13.45 2.21
CA HIS A 90 -10.74 -14.29 2.89
C HIS A 90 -10.13 -15.61 3.36
N GLY A 91 -10.87 -16.34 4.21
CA GLY A 91 -10.37 -17.58 4.79
C GLY A 91 -9.04 -17.37 5.53
N ASP A 92 -8.08 -18.19 5.22
CA ASP A 92 -6.76 -18.15 5.86
C ASP A 92 -5.95 -16.90 5.47
N GLY A 93 -6.31 -16.23 4.37
CA GLY A 93 -5.64 -15.02 3.90
C GLY A 93 -5.78 -13.81 4.83
N VAL A 94 -6.77 -13.80 5.73
CA VAL A 94 -6.94 -12.72 6.73
C VAL A 94 -5.78 -12.70 7.73
N SER A 95 -5.03 -13.81 7.88
CA SER A 95 -3.80 -13.84 8.68
C SER A 95 -2.76 -12.80 8.25
N LEU A 96 -2.83 -12.29 7.02
CA LEU A 96 -1.95 -11.21 6.54
C LEU A 96 -2.03 -9.94 7.39
N LEU A 97 -3.24 -9.61 7.89
CA LEU A 97 -3.48 -8.44 8.73
C LEU A 97 -3.58 -8.78 10.22
N LEU A 98 -3.58 -10.05 10.60
CA LEU A 98 -3.67 -10.46 12.01
C LEU A 98 -2.27 -10.50 12.63
N PRO A 99 -1.98 -9.73 13.70
CA PRO A 99 -0.74 -9.86 14.45
C PRO A 99 -0.57 -11.26 15.06
N PRO A 100 0.67 -11.76 15.20
CA PRO A 100 0.91 -13.09 15.78
C PRO A 100 0.39 -13.27 17.22
N ASP A 101 0.38 -12.20 18.02
CA ASP A 101 -0.11 -12.17 19.40
C ASP A 101 -1.64 -12.04 19.51
N ALA A 102 -2.33 -11.66 18.43
CA ALA A 102 -3.79 -11.57 18.37
C ALA A 102 -4.48 -12.88 17.92
N VAL A 103 -3.75 -13.97 17.77
CA VAL A 103 -4.30 -15.27 17.31
C VAL A 103 -5.13 -15.94 18.41
N GLU A 104 -4.79 -15.72 19.69
CA GLU A 104 -5.46 -16.34 20.82
C GLU A 104 -6.96 -15.97 20.86
N GLY A 105 -7.82 -16.95 21.11
CA GLY A 105 -9.29 -16.78 21.11
C GLY A 105 -9.95 -16.84 19.74
N THR A 106 -9.18 -16.74 18.65
CA THR A 106 -9.66 -16.91 17.28
C THR A 106 -9.65 -18.37 16.84
N LYS A 107 -10.16 -18.65 15.63
CA LYS A 107 -10.00 -19.93 14.92
C LYS A 107 -8.92 -19.84 13.83
N MET A 108 -8.08 -18.82 13.86
CA MET A 108 -6.92 -18.71 12.99
C MET A 108 -5.78 -19.59 13.53
N LYS A 109 -4.94 -20.12 12.66
CA LYS A 109 -3.78 -20.94 13.04
C LYS A 109 -2.54 -20.11 13.31
N GLU A 110 -2.46 -18.97 12.64
CA GLU A 110 -1.32 -18.04 12.71
C GLU A 110 -1.76 -16.63 12.34
N GLY A 111 -1.03 -15.65 12.82
CA GLY A 111 -1.06 -14.27 12.38
C GLY A 111 0.27 -13.91 11.69
N ASN A 112 0.23 -13.07 10.69
CA ASN A 112 1.40 -12.73 9.90
C ASN A 112 1.66 -11.22 9.78
N ALA A 113 0.87 -10.38 10.47
CA ALA A 113 1.13 -8.95 10.58
C ALA A 113 2.28 -8.70 11.57
N THR A 114 3.49 -9.09 11.17
CA THR A 114 4.73 -8.73 11.87
C THR A 114 5.10 -7.30 11.53
N GLN A 115 5.94 -6.65 12.33
CA GLN A 115 6.40 -5.27 12.09
C GLN A 115 6.92 -5.06 10.64
N GLU A 116 7.59 -6.06 10.06
CA GLU A 116 8.06 -6.01 8.69
C GLU A 116 6.89 -6.04 7.68
N MET A 117 5.91 -6.92 7.91
CA MET A 117 4.74 -7.03 7.04
C MET A 117 3.84 -5.80 7.15
N GLU A 118 3.65 -5.27 8.36
CA GLU A 118 2.93 -4.02 8.62
C GLU A 118 3.54 -2.84 7.85
N ALA A 119 4.86 -2.69 7.88
CA ALA A 119 5.54 -1.64 7.13
C ALA A 119 5.33 -1.78 5.61
N ARG A 120 5.31 -3.01 5.09
CA ARG A 120 5.03 -3.29 3.67
C ARG A 120 3.57 -2.98 3.31
N ILE A 121 2.62 -3.35 4.17
CA ILE A 121 1.18 -3.09 3.98
C ILE A 121 0.92 -1.59 3.95
N SER A 122 1.43 -0.84 4.96
CA SER A 122 1.30 0.63 5.00
C SER A 122 1.89 1.28 3.75
N GLY A 123 3.11 0.87 3.34
CA GLY A 123 3.74 1.41 2.14
C GLY A 123 2.95 1.12 0.85
N LEU A 124 2.19 0.02 0.78
CA LEU A 124 1.29 -0.28 -0.32
C LEU A 124 -0.01 0.55 -0.25
N LYS A 125 -0.59 0.72 0.95
CA LYS A 125 -1.75 1.61 1.16
C LYS A 125 -1.44 3.06 0.77
N ASP A 126 -0.27 3.56 1.13
CA ASP A 126 0.21 4.90 0.75
C ASP A 126 0.33 5.07 -0.78
N GLN A 127 0.52 3.98 -1.51
CA GLN A 127 0.53 3.94 -2.97
C GLN A 127 -0.87 3.72 -3.59
N GLY A 128 -1.93 3.71 -2.77
CA GLY A 128 -3.32 3.60 -3.21
C GLY A 128 -3.86 2.17 -3.32
N VAL A 129 -3.16 1.17 -2.79
CA VAL A 129 -3.65 -0.21 -2.74
C VAL A 129 -4.75 -0.34 -1.69
N LYS A 130 -5.89 -0.90 -2.09
CA LYS A 130 -7.01 -1.20 -1.19
C LYS A 130 -6.87 -2.63 -0.66
N PHE A 131 -7.02 -2.80 0.65
CA PHE A 131 -7.03 -4.11 1.31
C PHE A 131 -8.46 -4.41 1.77
N GLU A 132 -9.12 -5.38 1.15
CA GLU A 132 -10.53 -5.71 1.38
C GLU A 132 -10.67 -7.01 2.16
N ILE A 133 -11.44 -6.99 3.24
CA ILE A 133 -11.53 -8.04 4.27
C ILE A 133 -12.93 -8.66 4.24
N CYS A 134 -13.00 -9.97 4.12
CA CYS A 134 -14.27 -10.71 4.10
C CYS A 134 -14.93 -10.78 5.47
N ALA A 135 -16.10 -10.14 5.65
CA ALA A 135 -16.88 -10.19 6.89
C ALA A 135 -17.28 -11.62 7.29
N ASN A 136 -17.60 -12.48 6.31
CA ASN A 136 -17.90 -13.88 6.59
C ASN A 136 -16.70 -14.62 7.21
N THR A 137 -15.47 -14.24 6.83
CA THR A 137 -14.26 -14.81 7.42
C THR A 137 -14.07 -14.31 8.84
N LEU A 138 -14.21 -13.02 9.10
CA LEU A 138 -14.12 -12.44 10.44
C LEU A 138 -15.06 -13.18 11.40
N LYS A 139 -16.35 -13.28 11.04
CA LYS A 139 -17.36 -13.99 11.81
C LYS A 139 -17.02 -15.48 11.98
N GLY A 140 -16.66 -16.18 10.89
CA GLY A 140 -16.43 -17.62 10.90
C GLY A 140 -15.16 -18.01 11.65
N ARG A 141 -14.14 -17.16 11.63
CA ARG A 141 -12.84 -17.36 12.30
C ARG A 141 -12.79 -16.72 13.68
N LYS A 142 -13.83 -16.00 14.12
CA LYS A 142 -13.88 -15.27 15.40
C LYS A 142 -12.71 -14.26 15.50
N VAL A 143 -12.48 -13.52 14.45
CA VAL A 143 -11.49 -12.43 14.41
C VAL A 143 -12.26 -11.12 14.60
N ASP A 144 -11.84 -10.32 15.57
CA ASP A 144 -12.36 -8.95 15.72
C ASP A 144 -11.64 -8.05 14.70
N LEU A 145 -12.39 -7.15 14.08
CA LEU A 145 -11.81 -6.17 13.15
C LEU A 145 -10.77 -5.28 13.85
N ALA A 146 -11.01 -4.96 15.11
CA ALA A 146 -10.10 -4.14 15.92
C ALA A 146 -8.75 -4.81 16.19
N ASP A 147 -8.65 -6.14 16.05
CA ASP A 147 -7.40 -6.88 16.21
C ASP A 147 -6.56 -6.91 14.93
N LEU A 148 -7.11 -6.43 13.80
CA LEU A 148 -6.39 -6.42 12.53
C LEU A 148 -5.58 -5.14 12.36
N TYR A 149 -4.37 -5.30 11.83
CA TYR A 149 -3.48 -4.19 11.55
C TYR A 149 -4.07 -3.25 10.50
N ASP A 150 -4.16 -1.96 10.85
CA ASP A 150 -4.57 -0.86 9.97
C ASP A 150 -5.83 -1.18 9.13
N ALA A 151 -6.87 -1.73 9.80
CA ALA A 151 -8.13 -2.13 9.19
C ALA A 151 -9.29 -1.35 9.80
N GLY A 152 -10.19 -0.84 8.95
CA GLY A 152 -11.41 -0.13 9.34
C GLY A 152 -12.66 -0.73 8.72
N ASP A 153 -13.83 -0.20 9.12
CA ASP A 153 -15.13 -0.65 8.59
C ASP A 153 -15.21 -0.48 7.06
N GLU A 154 -14.53 0.51 6.52
CA GLU A 154 -14.44 0.79 5.08
C GLU A 154 -13.72 -0.30 4.28
N ASP A 155 -12.85 -1.07 4.95
CA ASP A 155 -12.11 -2.18 4.35
C ASP A 155 -12.93 -3.48 4.33
N VAL A 156 -14.06 -3.54 5.04
CA VAL A 156 -14.84 -4.76 5.21
C VAL A 156 -15.86 -4.93 4.09
N VAL A 157 -15.75 -6.06 3.37
CA VAL A 157 -16.73 -6.46 2.35
C VAL A 157 -17.56 -7.64 2.85
N PRO A 158 -18.87 -7.71 2.52
CA PRO A 158 -19.76 -8.77 3.02
C PRO A 158 -19.25 -10.19 2.72
N SER A 159 -18.65 -10.39 1.55
CA SER A 159 -18.11 -11.68 1.10
C SER A 159 -16.93 -11.45 0.16
N GLY A 160 -15.75 -11.95 0.51
CA GLY A 160 -14.57 -11.85 -0.35
C GLY A 160 -14.75 -12.54 -1.70
N VAL A 161 -15.49 -13.66 -1.77
CA VAL A 161 -15.78 -14.36 -3.03
C VAL A 161 -16.71 -13.53 -3.92
N ALA A 162 -17.74 -12.91 -3.34
CA ALA A 162 -18.64 -12.02 -4.08
C ALA A 162 -17.90 -10.75 -4.53
N GLU A 163 -17.00 -10.23 -3.72
CA GLU A 163 -16.19 -9.07 -4.06
C GLU A 163 -15.24 -9.36 -5.22
N LEU A 164 -14.58 -10.51 -5.23
CA LEU A 164 -13.78 -10.95 -6.37
C LEU A 164 -14.59 -11.00 -7.66
N ALA A 165 -15.82 -11.52 -7.59
CA ALA A 165 -16.72 -11.56 -8.76
C ALA A 165 -17.14 -10.16 -9.20
N ARG A 166 -17.48 -9.28 -8.23
CA ARG A 166 -17.86 -7.88 -8.50
C ARG A 166 -16.74 -7.10 -9.18
N LEU A 167 -15.52 -7.19 -8.64
CA LEU A 167 -14.37 -6.49 -9.19
C LEU A 167 -14.06 -6.97 -10.62
N GLN A 168 -14.09 -8.28 -10.88
CA GLN A 168 -13.91 -8.82 -12.22
C GLN A 168 -15.00 -8.31 -13.17
N GLY A 169 -16.26 -8.24 -12.73
CA GLY A 169 -17.36 -7.62 -13.49
C GLY A 169 -17.15 -6.14 -13.81
N LEU A 170 -16.35 -5.43 -12.99
CA LEU A 170 -15.92 -4.05 -13.21
C LEU A 170 -14.64 -3.91 -14.03
N GLY A 171 -14.15 -5.01 -14.61
CA GLY A 171 -12.98 -5.03 -15.47
C GLY A 171 -11.64 -5.20 -14.77
N TYR A 172 -11.63 -5.62 -13.49
CA TYR A 172 -10.39 -5.95 -12.80
C TYR A 172 -9.83 -7.30 -13.29
N THR A 173 -8.57 -7.31 -13.64
CA THR A 173 -7.85 -8.55 -13.92
C THR A 173 -7.56 -9.28 -12.62
N TYR A 174 -7.94 -10.56 -12.53
CA TYR A 174 -7.69 -11.40 -11.36
C TYR A 174 -6.27 -11.96 -11.38
N ILE A 175 -5.56 -11.79 -10.26
CA ILE A 175 -4.24 -12.39 -10.02
C ILE A 175 -4.28 -13.14 -8.68
N LYS A 176 -3.82 -14.39 -8.72
CA LYS A 176 -3.53 -15.18 -7.52
C LYS A 176 -2.04 -15.36 -7.42
N PRO A 177 -1.35 -14.70 -6.42
CA PRO A 177 0.09 -14.77 -6.26
C PRO A 177 0.56 -16.11 -5.69
#